data_7126e9ead39fa3a3df5c2d292152c059
#
_entry.id   7126e9ead39fa3a3df5c2d292152c059
#
_cell.length_a   1.000
_cell.length_b   1.000
_cell.length_c   1.000
_cell.angle_alpha   90.00
_cell.angle_beta   90.00
_cell.angle_gamma   90.00
#
_symmetry.space_group_name_H-M   'P 1'
#
loop_
_entity.id
_entity.type
_entity.pdbx_description
1 polymer ?
#
loop_
_entity_poly.entity_id
_entity_poly.type
_entity_poly.pdbx_seq_one_letter_code
_entity_poly.pdbx_strand_id
1 'polypeptide(L)'
;MSVVIDTNVLVVANGKHEAAGTQCMGACIDALAQARTARVVIDDAQHILTEYRKHGSFAGQPGVGDAFFKWLWQRQADPRHCLVVHITPHPKRGFAEFPADEQLAKFDPSDRKFVAVALAAGDAPPILNASDTDWWPVRHALDAHGLTVKFLCPELMAGAER
;
A
#
# COMPACT_ATOMS: atom_id res chain seq x y z
N MET A 1 -14.62 -7.27 -1.87
CA MET A 1 -13.77 -6.58 -0.89
C MET A 1 -12.47 -6.18 -1.57
N SER A 2 -11.97 -4.98 -1.34
CA SER A 2 -10.75 -4.51 -1.95
C SER A 2 -9.73 -4.09 -0.88
N VAL A 3 -8.46 -4.01 -1.29
CA VAL A 3 -7.33 -3.71 -0.41
C VAL A 3 -6.30 -2.86 -1.14
N VAL A 4 -5.71 -1.91 -0.43
CA VAL A 4 -4.56 -1.12 -0.90
C VAL A 4 -3.33 -1.63 -0.18
N ILE A 5 -2.24 -1.85 -0.90
CA ILE A 5 -1.01 -2.42 -0.34
C ILE A 5 0.13 -1.42 -0.53
N ASP A 6 0.69 -0.90 0.57
CA ASP A 6 1.90 -0.09 0.51
C ASP A 6 3.07 -0.99 0.07
N THR A 7 3.97 -0.43 -0.72
CA THR A 7 5.14 -1.13 -1.27
C THR A 7 5.99 -1.81 -0.20
N ASN A 8 6.06 -1.25 1.01
CA ASN A 8 6.87 -1.84 2.07
C ASN A 8 6.42 -3.25 2.46
N VAL A 9 5.14 -3.59 2.24
CA VAL A 9 4.64 -4.96 2.48
C VAL A 9 5.35 -5.96 1.56
N LEU A 10 5.53 -5.60 0.28
CA LEU A 10 6.26 -6.44 -0.68
C LEU A 10 7.75 -6.55 -0.30
N VAL A 11 8.35 -5.45 0.10
CA VAL A 11 9.78 -5.40 0.48
C VAL A 11 10.04 -6.29 1.70
N VAL A 12 9.20 -6.18 2.73
CA VAL A 12 9.33 -7.01 3.94
C VAL A 12 9.08 -8.49 3.61
N ALA A 13 8.06 -8.79 2.79
CA ALA A 13 7.76 -10.16 2.38
C ALA A 13 8.91 -10.79 1.56
N ASN A 14 9.69 -9.97 0.85
CA ASN A 14 10.89 -10.41 0.14
C ASN A 14 12.08 -10.67 1.06
N GLY A 15 11.99 -10.35 2.35
CA GLY A 15 13.10 -10.46 3.28
C GLY A 15 14.16 -9.38 3.11
N LYS A 16 13.85 -8.28 2.42
CA LYS A 16 14.80 -7.19 2.14
C LYS A 16 14.85 -6.11 3.22
N HIS A 17 14.06 -6.25 4.26
CA HIS A 17 14.07 -5.36 5.41
C HIS A 17 14.34 -6.17 6.68
N GLU A 18 15.59 -6.51 6.93
CA GLU A 18 16.00 -7.39 8.03
C GLU A 18 15.59 -6.83 9.40
N ALA A 19 15.66 -5.51 9.58
CA ALA A 19 15.28 -4.86 10.83
C ALA A 19 13.81 -5.08 11.22
N ALA A 20 12.94 -5.42 10.25
CA ALA A 20 11.54 -5.71 10.53
C ALA A 20 11.36 -7.03 11.31
N GLY A 21 12.26 -8.00 11.11
CA GLY A 21 12.22 -9.28 11.81
C GLY A 21 11.32 -10.32 11.14
N THR A 22 11.47 -11.56 11.61
CA THR A 22 10.76 -12.71 11.02
C THR A 22 9.26 -12.70 11.26
N GLN A 23 8.82 -12.18 12.41
CA GLN A 23 7.39 -12.06 12.73
C GLN A 23 6.71 -11.11 11.75
N CYS A 24 7.29 -9.96 11.49
CA CYS A 24 6.75 -8.99 10.51
C CYS A 24 6.76 -9.56 9.10
N MET A 25 7.85 -10.24 8.72
CA MET A 25 7.93 -10.91 7.42
C MET A 25 6.81 -11.92 7.24
N GLY A 26 6.53 -12.75 8.25
CA GLY A 26 5.44 -13.72 8.22
C GLY A 26 4.08 -13.06 8.07
N ALA A 27 3.83 -11.96 8.80
CA ALA A 27 2.58 -11.21 8.70
C ALA A 27 2.38 -10.64 7.29
N CYS A 28 3.44 -10.15 6.65
CA CYS A 28 3.37 -9.63 5.28
C CYS A 28 3.12 -10.75 4.26
N ILE A 29 3.76 -11.90 4.42
CA ILE A 29 3.53 -13.07 3.57
C ILE A 29 2.06 -13.49 3.64
N ASP A 30 1.50 -13.58 4.85
CA ASP A 30 0.10 -13.94 5.06
C ASP A 30 -0.85 -12.91 4.46
N ALA A 31 -0.55 -11.62 4.62
CA ALA A 31 -1.36 -10.55 4.06
C ALA A 31 -1.40 -10.60 2.53
N LEU A 32 -0.27 -10.88 1.87
CA LEU A 32 -0.21 -11.01 0.42
C LEU A 32 -0.98 -12.25 -0.06
N ALA A 33 -0.93 -13.34 0.68
CA ALA A 33 -1.72 -14.54 0.37
C ALA A 33 -3.23 -14.23 0.44
N GLN A 34 -3.66 -13.51 1.46
CA GLN A 34 -5.07 -13.10 1.60
C GLN A 34 -5.49 -12.11 0.50
N ALA A 35 -4.61 -11.21 0.09
CA ALA A 35 -4.89 -10.24 -0.95
C ALA A 35 -5.22 -10.90 -2.30
N ARG A 36 -4.73 -12.11 -2.54
CA ARG A 36 -5.06 -12.87 -3.75
C ARG A 36 -6.52 -13.29 -3.81
N THR A 37 -7.22 -13.31 -2.68
CA THR A 37 -8.65 -13.63 -2.60
C THR A 37 -9.54 -12.38 -2.55
N ALA A 38 -8.94 -11.20 -2.51
CA ALA A 38 -9.60 -9.90 -2.58
C ALA A 38 -9.27 -9.23 -3.91
N ARG A 39 -9.72 -7.98 -4.07
CA ARG A 39 -9.29 -7.16 -5.20
C ARG A 39 -8.22 -6.18 -4.72
N VAL A 40 -7.11 -6.12 -5.42
CA VAL A 40 -6.05 -5.16 -5.14
C VAL A 40 -6.34 -3.88 -5.90
N VAL A 41 -6.33 -2.73 -5.23
CA VAL A 41 -6.59 -1.44 -5.86
C VAL A 41 -5.31 -0.95 -6.54
N ILE A 42 -5.42 -0.68 -7.83
CA ILE A 42 -4.37 -0.09 -8.65
C ILE A 42 -4.96 1.06 -9.45
N ASP A 43 -4.13 1.88 -10.07
CA ASP A 43 -4.60 2.99 -10.87
C ASP A 43 -4.36 2.77 -12.38
N ASP A 44 -5.15 3.45 -13.20
CA ASP A 44 -5.13 3.31 -14.65
C ASP A 44 -3.87 3.89 -15.32
N ALA A 45 -3.14 4.77 -14.63
CA ALA A 45 -1.87 5.33 -15.11
C ALA A 45 -0.66 4.56 -14.58
N GLN A 46 -0.88 3.45 -13.86
CA GLN A 46 0.17 2.55 -13.35
C GLN A 46 1.12 3.17 -12.33
N HIS A 47 0.71 4.18 -11.59
CA HIS A 47 1.53 4.74 -10.51
C HIS A 47 1.83 3.68 -9.45
N ILE A 48 0.83 2.89 -9.07
CA ILE A 48 0.98 1.83 -8.07
C ILE A 48 1.89 0.71 -8.59
N LEU A 49 1.60 0.19 -9.79
CA LEU A 49 2.40 -0.91 -10.36
C LEU A 49 3.84 -0.49 -10.63
N THR A 50 4.06 0.75 -11.06
CA THR A 50 5.41 1.30 -11.27
C THR A 50 6.19 1.36 -9.94
N GLU A 51 5.52 1.72 -8.85
CA GLU A 51 6.15 1.74 -7.53
C GLU A 51 6.54 0.32 -7.09
N TYR A 52 5.65 -0.66 -7.26
CA TYR A 52 5.95 -2.05 -6.95
C TYR A 52 7.12 -2.58 -7.78
N ARG A 53 7.18 -2.19 -9.05
CA ARG A 53 8.25 -2.62 -9.97
C ARG A 53 9.63 -2.19 -9.51
N LYS A 54 9.75 -1.05 -8.86
CA LYS A 54 11.04 -0.56 -8.33
C LYS A 54 11.62 -1.49 -7.28
N HIS A 55 10.77 -2.29 -6.63
CA HIS A 55 11.12 -3.14 -5.50
C HIS A 55 10.84 -4.62 -5.74
N GLY A 56 10.25 -4.97 -6.89
CA GLY A 56 9.90 -6.34 -7.23
C GLY A 56 10.48 -6.78 -8.56
N SER A 57 10.49 -8.08 -8.79
CA SER A 57 11.01 -8.69 -10.01
C SER A 57 9.88 -9.28 -10.86
N PHE A 58 9.90 -9.03 -12.16
CA PHE A 58 8.98 -9.67 -13.13
C PHE A 58 9.18 -11.20 -13.19
N ALA A 59 10.33 -11.70 -12.76
CA ALA A 59 10.57 -13.14 -12.68
C ALA A 59 9.73 -13.81 -11.60
N GLY A 60 9.21 -13.02 -10.62
CA GLY A 60 8.43 -13.55 -9.52
C GLY A 60 9.27 -14.25 -8.46
N GLN A 61 10.58 -14.01 -8.46
CA GLN A 61 11.53 -14.62 -7.53
C GLN A 61 12.71 -13.67 -7.32
N PRO A 62 13.49 -13.84 -6.23
CA PRO A 62 13.45 -14.97 -5.31
C PRO A 62 12.41 -14.87 -4.18
N GLY A 63 11.79 -13.70 -3.96
CA GLY A 63 10.97 -13.48 -2.78
C GLY A 63 9.47 -13.64 -3.00
N VAL A 64 8.74 -13.71 -1.88
CA VAL A 64 7.27 -13.79 -1.88
C VAL A 64 6.64 -12.51 -2.43
N GLY A 65 7.23 -11.34 -2.13
CA GLY A 65 6.79 -10.07 -2.71
C GLY A 65 6.97 -10.03 -4.22
N ASP A 66 8.06 -10.61 -4.73
CA ASP A 66 8.30 -10.74 -6.17
C ASP A 66 7.25 -11.63 -6.84
N ALA A 67 6.92 -12.76 -6.21
CA ALA A 67 5.87 -13.67 -6.70
C ALA A 67 4.51 -12.98 -6.72
N PHE A 68 4.20 -12.20 -5.69
CA PHE A 68 2.96 -11.43 -5.63
C PHE A 68 2.90 -10.37 -6.73
N PHE A 69 3.97 -9.62 -6.94
CA PHE A 69 4.06 -8.59 -7.98
C PHE A 69 3.83 -9.19 -9.38
N LYS A 70 4.49 -10.29 -9.68
CA LYS A 70 4.30 -10.99 -10.96
C LYS A 70 2.85 -11.44 -11.13
N TRP A 71 2.26 -12.03 -10.10
CA TRP A 71 0.87 -12.48 -10.09
C TRP A 71 -0.07 -11.29 -10.37
N LEU A 72 0.13 -10.17 -9.68
CA LEU A 72 -0.69 -8.97 -9.84
C LEU A 72 -0.55 -8.36 -11.24
N TRP A 73 0.69 -8.26 -11.74
CA TRP A 73 0.98 -7.72 -13.06
C TRP A 73 0.23 -8.50 -14.13
N GLN A 74 0.22 -9.82 -14.04
CA GLN A 74 -0.47 -10.68 -14.99
C GLN A 74 -2.00 -10.57 -14.90
N ARG A 75 -2.54 -10.04 -13.80
CA ARG A 75 -3.98 -9.95 -13.53
C ARG A 75 -4.49 -8.51 -13.44
N GLN A 76 -3.70 -7.55 -13.84
CA GLN A 76 -4.06 -6.14 -13.71
C GLN A 76 -5.34 -5.77 -14.46
N ALA A 77 -5.69 -6.49 -15.51
CA ALA A 77 -6.91 -6.27 -16.29
C ALA A 77 -8.09 -7.16 -15.84
N ASP A 78 -7.87 -8.05 -14.87
CA ASP A 78 -8.91 -8.97 -14.38
C ASP A 78 -9.68 -8.32 -13.22
N PRO A 79 -10.97 -7.97 -13.40
CA PRO A 79 -11.74 -7.28 -12.37
C PRO A 79 -12.03 -8.15 -11.12
N ARG A 80 -11.78 -9.45 -11.20
CA ARG A 80 -11.91 -10.33 -10.03
C ARG A 80 -10.76 -10.14 -9.06
N HIS A 81 -9.60 -9.68 -9.54
CA HIS A 81 -8.38 -9.56 -8.77
C HIS A 81 -7.89 -8.12 -8.62
N CYS A 82 -8.27 -7.22 -9.51
CA CYS A 82 -7.85 -5.83 -9.49
C CYS A 82 -9.03 -4.89 -9.61
N LEU A 83 -9.06 -3.88 -8.76
CA LEU A 83 -9.94 -2.73 -8.90
C LEU A 83 -9.09 -1.58 -9.45
N VAL A 84 -9.33 -1.22 -10.72
CA VAL A 84 -8.60 -0.14 -11.38
C VAL A 84 -9.35 1.17 -11.18
N VAL A 85 -8.67 2.15 -10.58
CA VAL A 85 -9.24 3.47 -10.31
C VAL A 85 -8.45 4.55 -11.04
N HIS A 86 -9.06 5.72 -11.18
CA HIS A 86 -8.40 6.89 -11.74
C HIS A 86 -7.98 7.83 -10.63
N ILE A 87 -6.73 8.28 -10.64
CA ILE A 87 -6.22 9.33 -9.76
C ILE A 87 -5.59 10.44 -10.60
N THR A 88 -5.80 11.68 -10.19
CA THR A 88 -5.46 12.86 -10.97
C THR A 88 -4.24 13.54 -10.37
N PRO A 89 -3.12 13.66 -11.09
CA PRO A 89 -1.97 14.41 -10.59
C PRO A 89 -2.34 15.84 -10.20
N HIS A 90 -1.78 16.31 -9.08
CA HIS A 90 -2.02 17.65 -8.55
C HIS A 90 -0.67 18.29 -8.17
N PRO A 91 -0.41 19.54 -8.57
CA PRO A 91 0.91 20.15 -8.41
C PRO A 91 1.36 20.36 -6.96
N LYS A 92 0.41 20.49 -6.03
CA LYS A 92 0.72 20.73 -4.60
C LYS A 92 0.54 19.51 -3.74
N ARG A 93 -0.56 18.74 -3.95
CA ARG A 93 -0.90 17.59 -3.11
C ARG A 93 -0.40 16.25 -3.65
N GLY A 94 0.17 16.23 -4.83
CA GLY A 94 0.53 15.01 -5.54
C GLY A 94 -0.63 14.46 -6.35
N PHE A 95 -1.80 14.29 -5.74
CA PHE A 95 -3.03 13.87 -6.41
C PHE A 95 -4.23 14.67 -5.89
N ALA A 96 -5.16 14.95 -6.80
CA ALA A 96 -6.38 15.69 -6.44
C ALA A 96 -7.21 14.95 -5.39
N GLU A 97 -7.20 13.62 -5.41
CA GLU A 97 -7.90 12.76 -4.47
C GLU A 97 -7.27 12.76 -3.08
N PHE A 98 -6.01 13.18 -2.95
CA PHE A 98 -5.36 13.30 -1.65
C PHE A 98 -5.97 14.49 -0.88
N PRO A 99 -6.38 14.31 0.39
CA PRO A 99 -7.09 15.34 1.13
C PRO A 99 -6.29 16.61 1.33
N ALA A 100 -6.95 17.77 1.17
CA ALA A 100 -6.39 19.08 1.49
C ALA A 100 -6.56 19.35 3.00
N ASP A 101 -5.81 18.59 3.81
CA ASP A 101 -5.87 18.61 5.26
C ASP A 101 -4.49 18.96 5.80
N GLU A 102 -4.40 19.96 6.67
CA GLU A 102 -3.14 20.40 7.28
C GLU A 102 -2.46 19.27 8.07
N GLN A 103 -3.23 18.37 8.66
CA GLN A 103 -2.69 17.22 9.39
C GLN A 103 -1.99 16.21 8.48
N LEU A 104 -2.26 16.28 7.18
CA LEU A 104 -1.65 15.43 6.16
C LEU A 104 -0.64 16.19 5.28
N ALA A 105 -0.43 17.48 5.54
CA ALA A 105 0.41 18.32 4.67
C ALA A 105 1.88 17.88 4.61
N LYS A 106 2.37 17.25 5.67
CA LYS A 106 3.77 16.77 5.75
C LYS A 106 3.91 15.28 5.41
N PHE A 107 2.81 14.62 5.04
CA PHE A 107 2.87 13.21 4.68
C PHE A 107 3.75 13.03 3.44
N ASP A 108 4.56 11.96 3.44
CA ASP A 108 5.52 11.69 2.38
C ASP A 108 4.84 11.71 1.00
N PRO A 109 5.28 12.58 0.07
CA PRO A 109 4.70 12.65 -1.26
C PRO A 109 4.74 11.32 -2.01
N SER A 110 5.76 10.49 -1.77
CA SER A 110 5.88 9.18 -2.46
C SER A 110 4.79 8.18 -2.06
N ASP A 111 4.16 8.37 -0.90
CA ASP A 111 3.13 7.46 -0.38
C ASP A 111 1.70 7.97 -0.63
N ARG A 112 1.55 9.19 -1.14
CA ARG A 112 0.22 9.80 -1.33
C ARG A 112 -0.62 9.08 -2.37
N LYS A 113 0.00 8.38 -3.32
CA LYS A 113 -0.72 7.59 -4.33
C LYS A 113 -1.59 6.50 -3.69
N PHE A 114 -1.13 5.91 -2.59
CA PHE A 114 -1.87 4.86 -1.89
C PHE A 114 -3.14 5.42 -1.22
N VAL A 115 -3.05 6.60 -0.63
CA VAL A 115 -4.22 7.30 -0.08
C VAL A 115 -5.18 7.69 -1.19
N ALA A 116 -4.65 8.21 -2.29
CA ALA A 116 -5.47 8.64 -3.43
C ALA A 116 -6.28 7.49 -4.03
N VAL A 117 -5.66 6.32 -4.26
CA VAL A 117 -6.39 5.17 -4.81
C VAL A 117 -7.41 4.62 -3.81
N ALA A 118 -7.12 4.65 -2.52
CA ALA A 118 -8.05 4.20 -1.50
C ALA A 118 -9.32 5.07 -1.49
N LEU A 119 -9.17 6.39 -1.60
CA LEU A 119 -10.32 7.30 -1.68
C LEU A 119 -11.06 7.17 -3.01
N ALA A 120 -10.35 7.00 -4.12
CA ALA A 120 -10.96 6.82 -5.43
C ALA A 120 -11.75 5.51 -5.55
N ALA A 121 -11.39 4.50 -4.78
CA ALA A 121 -12.06 3.20 -4.80
C ALA A 121 -13.52 3.26 -4.33
N GLY A 122 -13.84 4.16 -3.42
CA GLY A 122 -15.22 4.41 -2.98
C GLY A 122 -15.80 3.41 -1.98
N ASP A 123 -15.14 2.28 -1.77
CA ASP A 123 -15.56 1.24 -0.81
C ASP A 123 -14.70 1.21 0.46
N ALA A 124 -13.91 2.26 0.69
CA ALA A 124 -13.04 2.43 1.84
C ALA A 124 -12.13 1.22 2.09
N PRO A 125 -11.33 0.77 1.09
CA PRO A 125 -10.45 -0.37 1.29
C PRO A 125 -9.39 -0.07 2.35
N PRO A 126 -9.03 -1.04 3.20
CA PRO A 126 -7.93 -0.84 4.13
C PRO A 126 -6.61 -0.67 3.39
N ILE A 127 -5.74 0.18 3.93
CA ILE A 127 -4.37 0.36 3.42
C ILE A 127 -3.46 -0.49 4.31
N LEU A 128 -2.80 -1.48 3.72
CA LEU A 128 -1.87 -2.35 4.45
C LEU A 128 -0.50 -1.70 4.52
N ASN A 129 0.00 -1.54 5.73
CA ASN A 129 1.34 -1.05 6.03
C ASN A 129 2.09 -2.04 6.91
N ALA A 130 3.35 -2.29 6.61
CA ALA A 130 4.19 -3.19 7.39
C ALA A 130 5.08 -2.43 8.36
N SER A 131 6.14 -1.82 7.86
CA SER A 131 7.24 -1.29 8.66
C SER A 131 7.39 0.23 8.61
N ASP A 132 6.64 0.91 7.75
CA ASP A 132 6.77 2.36 7.61
C ASP A 132 6.05 3.08 8.75
N THR A 133 6.85 3.72 9.61
CA THR A 133 6.34 4.44 10.79
C THR A 133 5.68 5.77 10.43
N ASP A 134 5.84 6.27 9.22
CA ASP A 134 5.24 7.54 8.79
C ASP A 134 3.72 7.50 8.74
N TRP A 135 3.14 6.31 8.59
CA TRP A 135 1.70 6.13 8.59
C TRP A 135 1.07 6.22 9.98
N TRP A 136 1.84 5.96 11.03
CA TRP A 136 1.31 5.92 12.39
C TRP A 136 0.80 7.27 12.89
N PRO A 137 1.57 8.38 12.79
CA PRO A 137 1.09 9.69 13.26
C PRO A 137 -0.15 10.21 12.53
N VAL A 138 -0.37 9.80 11.28
CA VAL A 138 -1.47 10.30 10.44
C VAL A 138 -2.71 9.39 10.45
N ARG A 139 -2.68 8.27 11.18
CA ARG A 139 -3.77 7.29 11.16
C ARG A 139 -5.13 7.86 11.53
N HIS A 140 -5.17 8.77 12.51
CA HIS A 140 -6.42 9.40 12.92
C HIS A 140 -6.91 10.43 11.91
N ALA A 141 -6.01 11.18 11.29
CA ALA A 141 -6.37 12.11 10.24
C ALA A 141 -6.94 11.37 9.02
N LEU A 142 -6.36 10.22 8.67
CA LEU A 142 -6.86 9.39 7.58
C LEU A 142 -8.21 8.78 7.94
N ASP A 143 -8.39 8.34 9.18
CA ASP A 143 -9.67 7.80 9.66
C ASP A 143 -10.79 8.85 9.55
N ALA A 144 -10.50 10.13 9.82
CA ALA A 144 -11.45 11.22 9.65
C ALA A 144 -11.91 11.38 8.19
N HIS A 145 -11.12 10.92 7.23
CA HIS A 145 -11.48 10.88 5.81
C HIS A 145 -12.05 9.53 5.35
N GLY A 146 -12.39 8.66 6.30
CA GLY A 146 -12.98 7.35 6.02
C GLY A 146 -11.99 6.26 5.64
N LEU A 147 -10.70 6.47 5.86
CA LEU A 147 -9.65 5.50 5.54
C LEU A 147 -9.10 4.84 6.80
N THR A 148 -8.86 3.53 6.71
CA THR A 148 -8.24 2.76 7.79
C THR A 148 -6.89 2.22 7.31
N VAL A 149 -5.84 2.50 8.08
CA VAL A 149 -4.54 1.86 7.87
C VAL A 149 -4.46 0.63 8.75
N LYS A 150 -4.20 -0.52 8.13
CA LYS A 150 -4.00 -1.78 8.85
C LYS A 150 -2.50 -1.99 9.04
N PHE A 151 -2.06 -1.91 10.29
CA PHE A 151 -0.65 -2.10 10.66
C PHE A 151 -0.40 -3.59 10.86
N LEU A 152 0.30 -4.21 9.90
CA LEU A 152 0.60 -5.65 9.92
C LEU A 152 1.63 -6.00 10.99
N CYS A 153 2.47 -5.03 11.34
CA CYS A 153 3.56 -5.20 12.29
C CYS A 153 3.47 -4.12 13.38
N PRO A 154 2.42 -4.16 14.22
CA PRO A 154 2.18 -3.07 15.19
C PRO A 154 3.33 -2.90 16.19
N GLU A 155 4.12 -3.92 16.45
CA GLU A 155 5.29 -3.86 17.30
C GLU A 155 6.35 -2.88 16.79
N LEU A 156 6.38 -2.60 15.48
CA LEU A 156 7.32 -1.65 14.89
C LEU A 156 6.86 -0.20 15.00
N MET A 157 5.61 0.01 15.43
CA MET A 157 5.04 1.36 15.57
C MET A 157 5.32 1.99 16.92
N ALA A 158 5.92 1.26 17.85
CA ALA A 158 6.28 1.78 19.17
C ALA A 158 7.24 2.97 19.04
N GLY A 159 6.90 4.10 19.68
CA GLY A 159 7.72 5.33 19.63
C GLY A 159 7.52 6.17 18.37
N ALA A 160 6.62 5.81 17.47
CA ALA A 160 6.33 6.57 16.26
C ALA A 160 5.44 7.79 16.49
N GLU A 161 4.87 7.95 17.67
CA GLU A 161 4.02 9.08 18.08
C GLU A 161 4.87 10.25 18.60
N ARG A 162 5.42 11.04 17.72
CA ARG A 162 6.21 12.20 18.11
C ARG A 162 5.76 13.46 17.39
#